data_ea6a64b32bbba6fcbfcb02b9054b0601
#
_entry.id   ea6a64b32bbba6fcbfcb02b9054b0601
#
_cell.length_a   1.000
_cell.length_b   1.000
_cell.length_c   1.000
_cell.angle_alpha   90.00
_cell.angle_beta   90.00
_cell.angle_gamma   90.00
#
_symmetry.space_group_name_H-M   'P 1'
#
loop_
_entity.id
_entity.type
_entity.pdbx_description
1 polymer ?
#
loop_
_entity_poly.entity_id
_entity_poly.type
_entity_poly.pdbx_seq_one_letter_code
_entity_poly.pdbx_strand_id
1 'polypeptide(L)'
;MKKSLLCLALLASFSTFSANYQAGDFVIRGGLTQVKPDSNQAGISLDGSALPLTLSPEDNTQLGLNFVYFYDQNWALEVLAATPFDHDIYLHDPTGATNSIYNIDLNDAKLANVKQLPPTISALYYFDTASVFKPYLGLGINYTVFFEEKFTATPKAAGFSDLSLDSSFGYSVQLGADYLLDDQWSLNVSARYIDINTQATFNVEDSLNVGGLVGKGKSNVDIDPMVYSLMLGYKF
;
A
#
# COMPACT_ATOMS: atom_id res chain seq x y z
N MET A 1 -8.44 -29.20 24.68
CA MET A 1 -8.46 -27.88 25.33
C MET A 1 -9.39 -26.97 24.51
N LYS A 2 -10.55 -26.64 25.07
CA LYS A 2 -11.62 -25.89 24.39
C LYS A 2 -11.26 -24.41 24.41
N LYS A 3 -11.03 -23.78 23.25
CA LYS A 3 -10.85 -22.33 23.13
C LYS A 3 -12.24 -21.70 23.14
N SER A 4 -12.58 -21.05 24.24
CA SER A 4 -13.82 -20.27 24.38
C SER A 4 -13.69 -18.99 23.56
N LEU A 5 -14.48 -18.88 22.48
CA LEU A 5 -14.71 -17.66 21.75
C LEU A 5 -15.60 -16.76 22.63
N LEU A 6 -15.03 -15.72 23.21
CA LEU A 6 -15.78 -14.69 23.95
C LEU A 6 -16.33 -13.71 22.90
N CYS A 7 -17.57 -13.93 22.45
CA CYS A 7 -18.34 -12.92 21.72
C CYS A 7 -18.75 -11.80 22.70
N LEU A 8 -18.03 -10.69 22.65
CA LEU A 8 -18.42 -9.47 23.35
C LEU A 8 -19.57 -8.83 22.56
N ALA A 9 -20.80 -9.16 22.90
CA ALA A 9 -21.99 -8.47 22.40
C ALA A 9 -22.10 -7.11 23.13
N LEU A 10 -21.59 -6.05 22.52
CA LEU A 10 -21.88 -4.67 22.89
C LEU A 10 -23.33 -4.38 22.50
N LEU A 11 -24.25 -4.45 23.46
CA LEU A 11 -25.59 -3.89 23.37
C LEU A 11 -25.46 -2.36 23.44
N ALA A 12 -25.18 -1.74 22.31
CA ALA A 12 -25.31 -0.30 22.17
C ALA A 12 -26.80 0.03 22.11
N SER A 13 -27.27 0.83 23.05
CA SER A 13 -28.60 1.47 23.00
C SER A 13 -28.65 2.35 21.77
N PHE A 14 -29.36 1.92 20.74
CA PHE A 14 -29.56 2.69 19.51
C PHE A 14 -30.47 3.87 19.82
N SER A 15 -29.88 5.03 20.08
CA SER A 15 -30.57 6.29 19.88
C SER A 15 -30.90 6.36 18.39
N THR A 16 -32.17 6.63 18.04
CA THR A 16 -32.61 6.86 16.67
C THR A 16 -32.10 8.23 16.20
N PHE A 17 -30.81 8.31 15.97
CA PHE A 17 -30.16 9.47 15.38
C PHE A 17 -30.08 9.19 13.86
N SER A 18 -30.94 9.86 13.09
CA SER A 18 -30.93 9.74 11.63
C SER A 18 -30.06 10.84 11.02
N ALA A 19 -28.78 10.85 11.37
CA ALA A 19 -27.86 11.68 10.63
C ALA A 19 -27.52 10.98 9.31
N ASN A 20 -27.87 11.60 8.20
CA ASN A 20 -27.43 11.22 6.87
C ASN A 20 -26.46 12.28 6.36
N TYR A 21 -25.56 11.87 5.48
CA TYR A 21 -24.82 12.81 4.66
C TYR A 21 -25.75 13.57 3.72
N GLN A 22 -25.42 14.81 3.39
CA GLN A 22 -26.21 15.69 2.52
C GLN A 22 -25.32 16.28 1.45
N ALA A 23 -25.95 16.79 0.41
CA ALA A 23 -25.24 17.55 -0.62
C ALA A 23 -24.51 18.75 -0.01
N GLY A 24 -23.23 18.87 -0.31
CA GLY A 24 -22.36 19.91 0.21
C GLY A 24 -21.58 19.54 1.48
N ASP A 25 -21.89 18.41 2.14
CA ASP A 25 -21.11 17.95 3.27
C ASP A 25 -19.65 17.69 2.86
N PHE A 26 -18.72 18.15 3.69
CA PHE A 26 -17.31 17.92 3.54
C PHE A 26 -16.76 17.21 4.77
N VAL A 27 -16.16 16.05 4.57
CA VAL A 27 -15.61 15.23 5.65
C VAL A 27 -14.11 15.09 5.48
N ILE A 28 -13.36 15.40 6.55
CA ILE A 28 -11.95 15.08 6.64
C ILE A 28 -11.80 13.87 7.55
N ARG A 29 -11.14 12.82 7.08
CA ARG A 29 -10.82 11.63 7.85
C ARG A 29 -9.32 11.53 8.06
N GLY A 30 -8.89 11.31 9.30
CA GLY A 30 -7.50 11.08 9.66
C GLY A 30 -7.34 9.84 10.53
N GLY A 31 -6.29 9.07 10.29
CA GLY A 31 -6.06 7.85 11.06
C GLY A 31 -4.94 6.98 10.53
N LEU A 32 -4.97 5.71 10.89
CA LEU A 32 -3.97 4.73 10.46
C LEU A 32 -4.36 4.12 9.12
N THR A 33 -3.37 4.00 8.24
CA THR A 33 -3.49 3.33 6.95
C THR A 33 -2.33 2.37 6.79
N GLN A 34 -2.65 1.08 6.63
CA GLN A 34 -1.70 0.01 6.35
C GLN A 34 -1.76 -0.34 4.86
N VAL A 35 -0.61 -0.29 4.20
CA VAL A 35 -0.41 -0.81 2.85
C VAL A 35 0.21 -2.18 2.97
N LYS A 36 -0.47 -3.18 2.44
CA LYS A 36 -0.03 -4.56 2.39
C LYS A 36 0.13 -4.99 0.93
N PRO A 37 1.36 -4.97 0.40
CA PRO A 37 1.64 -5.45 -0.96
C PRO A 37 1.22 -6.91 -1.15
N ASP A 38 0.94 -7.32 -2.39
CA ASP A 38 0.79 -8.73 -2.68
C ASP A 38 2.11 -9.47 -2.39
N SER A 39 2.01 -10.66 -1.84
CA SER A 39 3.15 -11.51 -1.50
C SER A 39 3.82 -12.14 -2.73
N ASN A 40 3.39 -11.82 -3.95
CA ASN A 40 4.00 -12.28 -5.18
C ASN A 40 5.43 -11.77 -5.27
N GLN A 41 6.36 -12.71 -5.41
CA GLN A 41 7.78 -12.39 -5.53
C GLN A 41 8.10 -11.97 -6.97
N ALA A 42 8.64 -10.76 -7.15
CA ALA A 42 9.04 -10.24 -8.44
C ALA A 42 10.40 -10.81 -8.85
N GLY A 43 10.47 -11.42 -10.05
CA GLY A 43 11.72 -11.97 -10.59
C GLY A 43 12.70 -10.89 -11.04
N ILE A 44 13.98 -11.16 -10.89
CA ILE A 44 15.08 -10.29 -11.35
C ILE A 44 15.66 -10.82 -12.66
N SER A 45 15.98 -9.93 -13.60
CA SER A 45 16.79 -10.23 -14.77
C SER A 45 18.00 -9.29 -14.85
N LEU A 46 19.09 -9.79 -15.41
CA LEU A 46 20.32 -9.04 -15.70
C LEU A 46 20.64 -9.17 -17.19
N ASP A 47 20.71 -8.04 -17.91
CA ASP A 47 20.87 -7.98 -19.37
C ASP A 47 19.93 -8.93 -20.13
N GLY A 48 18.68 -9.04 -19.63
CA GLY A 48 17.62 -9.88 -20.20
C GLY A 48 17.68 -11.36 -19.82
N SER A 49 18.67 -11.79 -19.07
CA SER A 49 18.77 -13.16 -18.53
C SER A 49 18.13 -13.23 -17.14
N ALA A 50 17.14 -14.11 -16.95
CA ALA A 50 16.51 -14.29 -15.65
C ALA A 50 17.49 -14.86 -14.61
N LEU A 51 17.49 -14.28 -13.44
CA LEU A 51 18.26 -14.78 -12.29
C LEU A 51 17.33 -15.61 -11.38
N PRO A 52 17.87 -16.58 -10.64
CA PRO A 52 17.10 -17.34 -9.64
C PRO A 52 16.90 -16.53 -8.35
N LEU A 53 16.58 -15.26 -8.51
CA LEU A 53 16.42 -14.28 -7.43
C LEU A 53 15.05 -13.62 -7.54
N THR A 54 14.41 -13.36 -6.41
CA THR A 54 13.13 -12.64 -6.38
C THR A 54 13.15 -11.55 -5.31
N LEU A 55 12.24 -10.58 -5.47
CA LEU A 55 12.06 -9.45 -4.57
C LEU A 55 10.68 -9.49 -3.94
N SER A 56 10.57 -9.04 -2.68
CA SER A 56 9.28 -8.77 -2.04
C SER A 56 9.33 -7.48 -1.22
N PRO A 57 8.33 -6.60 -1.36
CA PRO A 57 8.16 -5.45 -0.48
C PRO A 57 7.51 -5.89 0.85
N GLU A 58 7.87 -5.21 1.95
CA GLU A 58 7.26 -5.41 3.26
C GLU A 58 6.04 -4.51 3.47
N ASP A 59 5.13 -4.93 4.36
CA ASP A 59 3.99 -4.12 4.79
C ASP A 59 4.45 -2.81 5.45
N ASN A 60 3.69 -1.72 5.24
CA ASN A 60 3.97 -0.46 5.94
C ASN A 60 2.69 0.21 6.44
N THR A 61 2.75 0.82 7.63
CA THR A 61 1.62 1.55 8.23
C THR A 61 2.01 3.00 8.46
N GLN A 62 1.18 3.91 7.96
CA GLN A 62 1.39 5.35 8.03
C GLN A 62 0.12 6.08 8.46
N LEU A 63 0.26 7.39 8.70
CA LEU A 63 -0.89 8.29 8.87
C LEU A 63 -1.52 8.55 7.50
N GLY A 64 -2.81 8.24 7.39
CA GLY A 64 -3.64 8.53 6.23
C GLY A 64 -4.56 9.71 6.48
N LEU A 65 -4.88 10.41 5.41
CA LEU A 65 -5.79 11.55 5.39
C LEU A 65 -6.70 11.43 4.17
N ASN A 66 -8.02 11.42 4.38
CA ASN A 66 -9.01 11.40 3.30
C ASN A 66 -9.84 12.69 3.34
N PHE A 67 -10.07 13.25 2.17
CA PHE A 67 -10.98 14.36 1.93
C PHE A 67 -12.18 13.83 1.16
N VAL A 68 -13.39 13.95 1.71
CA VAL A 68 -14.62 13.43 1.12
C VAL A 68 -15.62 14.56 0.95
N TYR A 69 -16.09 14.76 -0.28
CA TYR A 69 -17.10 15.74 -0.61
C TYR A 69 -18.37 15.05 -1.15
N PHE A 70 -19.52 15.32 -0.54
CA PHE A 70 -20.80 14.72 -0.90
C PHE A 70 -21.54 15.58 -1.92
N TYR A 71 -21.85 15.00 -3.10
CA TYR A 71 -22.72 15.63 -4.11
C TYR A 71 -24.20 15.52 -3.75
N ASP A 72 -24.56 14.40 -3.12
CA ASP A 72 -25.87 14.12 -2.53
C ASP A 72 -25.70 13.14 -1.37
N GLN A 73 -26.79 12.58 -0.86
CA GLN A 73 -26.76 11.65 0.28
C GLN A 73 -26.10 10.30 -0.03
N ASN A 74 -25.92 9.94 -1.32
CA ASN A 74 -25.41 8.64 -1.76
C ASN A 74 -24.07 8.75 -2.46
N TRP A 75 -23.78 9.86 -3.18
CA TRP A 75 -22.56 9.99 -3.96
C TRP A 75 -21.59 10.99 -3.35
N ALA A 76 -20.35 10.54 -3.23
CA ALA A 76 -19.25 11.38 -2.79
C ALA A 76 -18.00 11.20 -3.65
N LEU A 77 -17.15 12.22 -3.67
CA LEU A 77 -15.80 12.17 -4.19
C LEU A 77 -14.82 12.08 -3.02
N GLU A 78 -13.93 11.12 -3.05
CA GLU A 78 -12.87 10.98 -2.07
C GLU A 78 -11.50 11.22 -2.71
N VAL A 79 -10.64 11.98 -2.01
CA VAL A 79 -9.21 12.09 -2.29
C VAL A 79 -8.46 11.48 -1.12
N LEU A 80 -7.75 10.39 -1.37
CA LEU A 80 -6.83 9.78 -0.40
C LEU A 80 -5.47 10.44 -0.54
N ALA A 81 -4.97 10.96 0.57
CA ALA A 81 -3.58 11.35 0.77
C ALA A 81 -3.01 10.59 1.98
N ALA A 82 -1.70 10.45 2.03
CA ALA A 82 -1.00 9.83 3.16
C ALA A 82 0.38 10.46 3.31
N THR A 83 1.01 10.28 4.45
CA THR A 83 2.47 10.46 4.52
C THR A 83 3.13 9.37 3.66
N PRO A 84 4.33 9.63 3.09
CA PRO A 84 4.99 8.65 2.26
C PRO A 84 5.13 7.29 2.96
N PHE A 85 4.74 6.22 2.26
CA PHE A 85 5.00 4.87 2.72
C PHE A 85 6.44 4.51 2.44
N ASP A 86 7.09 3.90 3.41
CA ASP A 86 8.51 3.55 3.38
C ASP A 86 8.61 2.01 3.44
N HIS A 87 8.89 1.39 2.29
CA HIS A 87 8.91 -0.06 2.16
C HIS A 87 10.34 -0.58 2.12
N ASP A 88 10.62 -1.54 2.97
CA ASP A 88 11.81 -2.37 2.89
C ASP A 88 11.61 -3.45 1.82
N ILE A 89 12.57 -3.60 0.93
CA ILE A 89 12.56 -4.60 -0.12
C ILE A 89 13.55 -5.71 0.26
N TYR A 90 13.04 -6.94 0.31
CA TYR A 90 13.82 -8.11 0.63
C TYR A 90 14.17 -8.90 -0.61
N LEU A 91 15.39 -9.45 -0.63
CA LEU A 91 15.86 -10.36 -1.67
C LEU A 91 15.68 -11.80 -1.19
N HIS A 92 15.12 -12.64 -2.05
CA HIS A 92 15.02 -14.08 -1.82
C HIS A 92 15.93 -14.82 -2.80
N ASP A 93 16.84 -15.63 -2.25
CA ASP A 93 17.80 -16.43 -2.99
C ASP A 93 17.74 -17.90 -2.54
N PRO A 94 16.68 -18.63 -2.96
CA PRO A 94 16.50 -20.01 -2.55
C PRO A 94 17.57 -20.98 -3.09
N THR A 95 18.39 -20.52 -4.05
CA THR A 95 19.45 -21.34 -4.68
C THR A 95 20.83 -21.09 -4.09
N GLY A 96 21.02 -20.05 -3.28
CA GLY A 96 22.31 -19.61 -2.78
C GLY A 96 23.23 -19.05 -3.86
N ALA A 97 22.65 -18.50 -4.94
CA ALA A 97 23.39 -17.93 -6.06
C ALA A 97 24.28 -16.76 -5.61
N THR A 98 23.79 -15.89 -4.72
CA THR A 98 24.55 -14.75 -4.21
C THR A 98 25.77 -15.22 -3.40
N ASN A 99 25.60 -16.24 -2.57
CA ASN A 99 26.73 -16.81 -1.81
C ASN A 99 27.76 -17.46 -2.76
N SER A 100 27.30 -18.14 -3.81
CA SER A 100 28.17 -18.78 -4.78
C SER A 100 29.00 -17.78 -5.62
N ILE A 101 28.42 -16.61 -5.94
CA ILE A 101 29.04 -15.60 -6.80
C ILE A 101 29.86 -14.60 -5.99
N TYR A 102 29.31 -14.09 -4.89
CA TYR A 102 29.90 -12.99 -4.11
C TYR A 102 30.50 -13.42 -2.78
N ASN A 103 30.36 -14.70 -2.39
CA ASN A 103 30.67 -15.21 -1.06
C ASN A 103 29.95 -14.43 0.05
N ILE A 104 28.74 -13.96 -0.25
CA ILE A 104 27.85 -13.23 0.63
C ILE A 104 26.47 -13.86 0.53
N ASP A 105 25.92 -14.31 1.64
CA ASP A 105 24.53 -14.78 1.69
C ASP A 105 23.59 -13.56 1.78
N LEU A 106 22.80 -13.36 0.73
CA LEU A 106 21.79 -12.30 0.67
C LEU A 106 20.37 -12.85 0.72
N ASN A 107 20.18 -14.15 1.02
CA ASN A 107 18.84 -14.70 1.16
C ASN A 107 18.11 -14.05 2.35
N ASP A 108 16.89 -13.58 2.12
CA ASP A 108 16.07 -12.85 3.08
C ASP A 108 16.75 -11.58 3.65
N ALA A 109 17.73 -11.06 2.92
CA ALA A 109 18.39 -9.81 3.29
C ALA A 109 17.61 -8.60 2.76
N LYS A 110 17.61 -7.53 3.55
CA LYS A 110 17.09 -6.23 3.10
C LYS A 110 18.01 -5.69 1.99
N LEU A 111 17.45 -5.68 0.76
CA LEU A 111 18.16 -5.22 -0.42
C LEU A 111 18.11 -3.71 -0.57
N ALA A 112 16.94 -3.13 -0.41
CA ALA A 112 16.68 -1.73 -0.70
C ALA A 112 15.59 -1.16 0.22
N ASN A 113 15.49 0.16 0.19
CA ASN A 113 14.39 0.92 0.76
C ASN A 113 13.82 1.83 -0.32
N VAL A 114 12.50 1.89 -0.42
CA VAL A 114 11.77 2.67 -1.44
C VAL A 114 10.61 3.40 -0.78
N LYS A 115 10.54 4.71 -1.01
CA LYS A 115 9.37 5.49 -0.61
C LYS A 115 8.38 5.62 -1.75
N GLN A 116 7.08 5.57 -1.41
CA GLN A 116 5.99 5.78 -2.36
C GLN A 116 4.90 6.69 -1.82
N LEU A 117 4.25 7.40 -2.73
CA LEU A 117 3.00 8.13 -2.51
C LEU A 117 1.99 7.66 -3.55
N PRO A 118 0.88 6.99 -3.13
CA PRO A 118 -0.18 6.54 -4.00
C PRO A 118 -1.44 7.44 -3.89
N PRO A 119 -1.43 8.74 -4.29
CA PRO A 119 -2.65 9.53 -4.32
C PRO A 119 -3.72 8.82 -5.15
N THR A 120 -4.92 8.77 -4.58
CA THR A 120 -6.05 8.07 -5.19
C THR A 120 -7.28 8.97 -5.13
N ILE A 121 -8.00 9.07 -6.27
CA ILE A 121 -9.26 9.79 -6.36
C ILE A 121 -10.33 8.75 -6.65
N SER A 122 -11.38 8.70 -5.81
CA SER A 122 -12.45 7.70 -5.90
C SER A 122 -13.83 8.33 -5.86
N ALA A 123 -14.74 7.82 -6.69
CA ALA A 123 -16.17 8.02 -6.52
C ALA A 123 -16.69 6.99 -5.52
N LEU A 124 -17.40 7.44 -4.49
CA LEU A 124 -17.98 6.60 -3.46
C LEU A 124 -19.49 6.58 -3.62
N TYR A 125 -20.08 5.41 -3.51
CA TYR A 125 -21.52 5.23 -3.42
C TYR A 125 -21.91 4.70 -2.06
N TYR A 126 -22.61 5.52 -1.27
CA TYR A 126 -23.13 5.17 0.05
C TYR A 126 -24.50 4.53 -0.08
N PHE A 127 -24.67 3.37 0.54
CA PHE A 127 -25.97 2.72 0.60
C PHE A 127 -26.87 3.42 1.61
N ASP A 128 -28.11 3.67 1.22
CA ASP A 128 -29.09 4.25 2.13
C ASP A 128 -29.46 3.24 3.22
N THR A 129 -29.21 3.64 4.46
CA THR A 129 -29.54 2.84 5.63
C THR A 129 -30.24 3.75 6.65
N ALA A 130 -31.27 3.21 7.29
CA ALA A 130 -31.96 3.92 8.40
C ALA A 130 -31.21 3.85 9.73
N SER A 131 -29.86 3.80 9.67
CA SER A 131 -29.01 3.62 10.85
C SER A 131 -27.80 4.56 10.80
N VAL A 132 -27.08 4.65 11.91
CA VAL A 132 -25.77 5.36 12.00
C VAL A 132 -24.64 4.65 11.24
N PHE A 133 -24.86 3.42 10.79
CA PHE A 133 -23.90 2.66 10.00
C PHE A 133 -24.14 2.92 8.52
N LYS A 134 -23.16 3.50 7.83
CA LYS A 134 -23.20 3.96 6.44
C LYS A 134 -22.17 3.19 5.60
N PRO A 135 -22.52 2.01 5.07
CA PRO A 135 -21.63 1.26 4.19
C PRO A 135 -21.54 1.93 2.81
N TYR A 136 -20.39 1.78 2.16
CA TYR A 136 -20.16 2.30 0.83
C TYR A 136 -19.25 1.42 -0.01
N LEU A 137 -19.35 1.57 -1.33
CA LEU A 137 -18.41 1.07 -2.32
C LEU A 137 -17.71 2.24 -2.99
N GLY A 138 -16.48 2.04 -3.43
CA GLY A 138 -15.72 3.05 -4.15
C GLY A 138 -15.01 2.48 -5.37
N LEU A 139 -14.96 3.30 -6.43
CA LEU A 139 -14.14 3.06 -7.61
C LEU A 139 -13.30 4.30 -7.86
N GLY A 140 -12.02 4.10 -8.14
CA GLY A 140 -11.10 5.23 -8.29
C GLY A 140 -9.98 4.98 -9.27
N ILE A 141 -9.20 6.03 -9.47
CA ILE A 141 -7.94 6.04 -10.20
C ILE A 141 -6.81 6.38 -9.23
N ASN A 142 -5.68 5.75 -9.44
CA ASN A 142 -4.47 5.93 -8.66
C ASN A 142 -3.31 6.36 -9.55
N TYR A 143 -2.44 7.23 -9.04
CA TYR A 143 -1.16 7.54 -9.64
C TYR A 143 -0.07 7.44 -8.58
N THR A 144 0.70 6.35 -8.58
CA THR A 144 1.75 6.10 -7.61
C THR A 144 3.09 6.65 -8.10
N VAL A 145 3.74 7.44 -7.25
CA VAL A 145 5.09 7.96 -7.49
C VAL A 145 6.04 7.32 -6.50
N PHE A 146 7.17 6.82 -7.01
CA PHE A 146 8.27 6.29 -6.20
C PHE A 146 9.39 7.33 -6.10
N PHE A 147 10.09 7.33 -4.99
CA PHE A 147 11.21 8.26 -4.73
C PHE A 147 12.06 7.77 -3.57
N GLU A 148 13.25 8.36 -3.41
CA GLU A 148 14.24 7.96 -2.42
C GLU A 148 14.58 6.47 -2.46
N GLU A 149 14.69 5.90 -3.67
CA GLU A 149 15.06 4.52 -3.90
C GLU A 149 16.54 4.32 -3.57
N LYS A 150 16.85 3.49 -2.60
CA LYS A 150 18.22 3.31 -2.12
C LYS A 150 18.52 1.86 -1.79
N PHE A 151 19.57 1.32 -2.37
CA PHE A 151 20.14 0.06 -1.90
C PHE A 151 20.72 0.21 -0.50
N THR A 152 20.69 -0.85 0.29
CA THR A 152 21.39 -0.94 1.57
C THR A 152 22.92 -1.05 1.37
N ALA A 153 23.67 -1.05 2.47
CA ALA A 153 25.13 -1.02 2.39
C ALA A 153 25.72 -2.27 1.74
N THR A 154 25.17 -3.46 2.01
CA THR A 154 25.71 -4.73 1.50
C THR A 154 25.54 -4.87 -0.02
N PRO A 155 24.36 -4.66 -0.62
CA PRO A 155 24.23 -4.61 -2.07
C PRO A 155 25.11 -3.55 -2.74
N LYS A 156 25.23 -2.36 -2.15
CA LYS A 156 26.13 -1.31 -2.67
C LYS A 156 27.58 -1.79 -2.71
N ALA A 157 28.04 -2.45 -1.65
CA ALA A 157 29.38 -3.01 -1.62
C ALA A 157 29.58 -4.11 -2.67
N ALA A 158 28.53 -4.84 -3.03
CA ALA A 158 28.52 -5.84 -4.10
C ALA A 158 28.35 -5.23 -5.52
N GLY A 159 28.27 -3.90 -5.64
CA GLY A 159 28.22 -3.20 -6.92
C GLY A 159 26.83 -2.76 -7.40
N PHE A 160 25.78 -2.91 -6.61
CA PHE A 160 24.45 -2.45 -6.97
C PHE A 160 24.34 -0.93 -6.82
N SER A 161 23.87 -0.27 -7.89
CA SER A 161 23.72 1.19 -7.96
C SER A 161 22.51 1.61 -8.79
N ASP A 162 22.18 2.90 -8.76
CA ASP A 162 21.20 3.58 -9.61
C ASP A 162 19.81 2.91 -9.65
N LEU A 163 19.31 2.52 -8.46
CA LEU A 163 17.95 1.99 -8.34
C LEU A 163 16.93 3.08 -8.70
N SER A 164 16.04 2.76 -9.61
CA SER A 164 14.93 3.62 -10.03
C SER A 164 13.69 2.80 -10.33
N LEU A 165 12.52 3.30 -9.91
CA LEU A 165 11.22 2.70 -10.17
C LEU A 165 10.36 3.63 -11.03
N ASP A 166 9.71 3.09 -12.05
CA ASP A 166 8.76 3.83 -12.87
C ASP A 166 7.49 4.15 -12.08
N SER A 167 6.91 5.35 -12.30
CA SER A 167 5.60 5.69 -11.74
C SER A 167 4.52 4.77 -12.31
N SER A 168 3.48 4.51 -11.53
CA SER A 168 2.36 3.64 -11.90
C SER A 168 1.05 4.42 -11.99
N PHE A 169 0.26 4.12 -13.00
CA PHE A 169 -1.13 4.58 -13.11
C PHE A 169 -2.04 3.35 -13.15
N GLY A 170 -3.01 3.30 -12.25
CA GLY A 170 -3.92 2.17 -12.12
C GLY A 170 -5.29 2.56 -11.59
N TYR A 171 -6.10 1.55 -11.33
CA TYR A 171 -7.44 1.72 -10.74
C TYR A 171 -7.46 1.29 -9.28
N SER A 172 -8.53 1.66 -8.58
CA SER A 172 -8.77 1.18 -7.22
C SER A 172 -10.22 0.77 -7.03
N VAL A 173 -10.42 -0.25 -6.19
CA VAL A 173 -11.75 -0.69 -5.73
C VAL A 173 -11.75 -0.65 -4.21
N GLN A 174 -12.81 -0.10 -3.62
CA GLN A 174 -12.90 0.11 -2.18
C GLN A 174 -14.23 -0.38 -1.64
N LEU A 175 -14.18 -1.00 -0.47
CA LEU A 175 -15.31 -1.28 0.40
C LEU A 175 -15.05 -0.61 1.74
N GLY A 176 -16.03 0.09 2.28
CA GLY A 176 -15.89 0.71 3.60
C GLY A 176 -17.22 1.01 4.25
N ALA A 177 -17.13 1.52 5.47
CA ALA A 177 -18.28 1.98 6.21
C ALA A 177 -17.89 3.10 7.18
N ASP A 178 -18.79 4.07 7.34
CA ASP A 178 -18.76 5.03 8.43
C ASP A 178 -19.73 4.60 9.53
N TYR A 179 -19.32 4.75 10.76
CA TYR A 179 -20.19 4.72 11.93
C TYR A 179 -20.30 6.13 12.50
N LEU A 180 -21.48 6.75 12.34
CA LEU A 180 -21.73 8.11 12.82
C LEU A 180 -21.83 8.11 14.33
N LEU A 181 -20.91 8.82 15.00
CA LEU A 181 -20.86 8.96 16.45
C LEU A 181 -21.85 10.05 16.91
N ASP A 182 -21.92 11.12 16.13
CA ASP A 182 -22.84 12.26 16.29
C ASP A 182 -23.04 12.97 14.94
N ASP A 183 -23.54 14.20 14.92
CA ASP A 183 -23.78 14.99 13.69
C ASP A 183 -22.50 15.35 12.93
N GLN A 184 -21.35 15.35 13.59
CA GLN A 184 -20.08 15.81 13.04
C GLN A 184 -19.02 14.71 13.00
N TRP A 185 -18.99 13.81 13.99
CA TRP A 185 -17.94 12.81 14.11
C TRP A 185 -18.37 11.45 13.60
N SER A 186 -17.45 10.79 12.94
CA SER A 186 -17.63 9.41 12.44
C SER A 186 -16.36 8.59 12.65
N LEU A 187 -16.53 7.29 12.79
CA LEU A 187 -15.46 6.30 12.71
C LEU A 187 -15.56 5.61 11.37
N ASN A 188 -14.47 5.63 10.59
CA ASN A 188 -14.39 4.98 9.28
C ASN A 188 -13.50 3.75 9.33
N VAL A 189 -13.94 2.68 8.69
CA VAL A 189 -13.14 1.51 8.35
C VAL A 189 -13.25 1.24 6.87
N SER A 190 -12.12 0.94 6.22
CA SER A 190 -12.14 0.60 4.80
C SER A 190 -11.05 -0.40 4.42
N ALA A 191 -11.33 -1.15 3.34
CA ALA A 191 -10.39 -1.99 2.63
C ALA A 191 -10.39 -1.57 1.15
N ARG A 192 -9.23 -1.33 0.58
CA ARG A 192 -9.05 -0.88 -0.80
C ARG A 192 -8.00 -1.74 -1.48
N TYR A 193 -8.31 -2.22 -2.66
CA TYR A 193 -7.35 -2.74 -3.62
C TYR A 193 -6.90 -1.61 -4.54
N ILE A 194 -5.61 -1.55 -4.85
CA ILE A 194 -5.04 -0.60 -5.81
C ILE A 194 -4.19 -1.39 -6.80
N ASP A 195 -4.44 -1.22 -8.09
CA ASP A 195 -3.61 -1.74 -9.16
C ASP A 195 -2.35 -0.87 -9.28
N ILE A 196 -1.17 -1.42 -8.94
CA ILE A 196 0.13 -0.74 -8.98
C ILE A 196 1.17 -1.65 -9.61
N ASN A 197 1.55 -1.32 -10.84
CA ASN A 197 2.55 -2.05 -11.61
C ASN A 197 3.73 -1.12 -11.90
N THR A 198 4.94 -1.55 -11.56
CA THR A 198 6.15 -0.75 -11.80
C THR A 198 7.29 -1.59 -12.33
N GLN A 199 8.23 -0.94 -13.02
CA GLN A 199 9.48 -1.54 -13.42
C GLN A 199 10.62 -0.93 -12.61
N ALA A 200 11.32 -1.76 -11.86
CA ALA A 200 12.56 -1.40 -11.20
C ALA A 200 13.74 -1.65 -12.15
N THR A 201 14.63 -0.67 -12.24
CA THR A 201 15.89 -0.75 -13.00
C THR A 201 17.06 -0.38 -12.10
N PHE A 202 18.22 -0.99 -12.34
CA PHE A 202 19.44 -0.74 -11.57
C PHE A 202 20.66 -1.17 -12.34
N ASN A 203 21.85 -0.78 -11.88
CA ASN A 203 23.12 -1.25 -12.43
C ASN A 203 23.80 -2.19 -11.41
N VAL A 204 24.59 -3.14 -11.93
CA VAL A 204 25.46 -4.01 -11.15
C VAL A 204 26.87 -3.95 -11.73
N GLU A 205 27.87 -3.69 -10.90
CA GLU A 205 29.28 -3.65 -11.25
C GLU A 205 30.06 -4.66 -10.41
N ASP A 206 31.14 -5.23 -10.96
CA ASP A 206 32.01 -6.15 -10.21
C ASP A 206 32.91 -5.38 -9.23
N SER A 207 32.32 -4.72 -8.24
CA SER A 207 33.04 -3.92 -7.24
C SER A 207 33.95 -4.73 -6.32
N LEU A 208 33.72 -6.04 -6.24
CA LEU A 208 34.52 -6.95 -5.42
C LEU A 208 35.65 -7.62 -6.20
N ASN A 209 35.73 -7.43 -7.52
CA ASN A 209 36.70 -8.05 -8.41
C ASN A 209 36.73 -9.60 -8.29
N VAL A 210 35.58 -10.20 -8.10
CA VAL A 210 35.42 -11.66 -7.95
C VAL A 210 34.93 -12.36 -9.21
N GLY A 211 34.82 -11.63 -10.34
CA GLY A 211 34.20 -12.12 -11.57
C GLY A 211 32.68 -12.27 -11.43
N GLY A 212 32.07 -11.40 -10.63
CA GLY A 212 30.65 -11.40 -10.35
C GLY A 212 29.79 -10.93 -11.51
N LEU A 213 28.50 -10.83 -11.28
CA LEU A 213 27.53 -10.33 -12.25
C LEU A 213 27.80 -8.85 -12.53
N VAL A 214 27.74 -8.49 -13.82
CA VAL A 214 27.86 -7.10 -14.32
C VAL A 214 26.78 -6.88 -15.37
N GLY A 215 26.12 -5.74 -15.30
CA GLY A 215 25.11 -5.41 -16.31
C GLY A 215 23.97 -4.55 -15.76
N LYS A 216 22.90 -4.44 -16.57
CA LYS A 216 21.68 -3.73 -16.17
C LYS A 216 20.63 -4.70 -15.65
N GLY A 217 20.26 -4.46 -14.39
CA GLY A 217 19.22 -5.22 -13.72
C GLY A 217 17.82 -4.65 -14.01
N LYS A 218 16.85 -5.54 -14.10
CA LYS A 218 15.44 -5.24 -14.28
C LYS A 218 14.58 -6.17 -13.43
N SER A 219 13.49 -5.60 -12.86
CA SER A 219 12.43 -6.38 -12.24
C SER A 219 11.09 -5.72 -12.55
N ASN A 220 10.12 -6.48 -13.05
CA ASN A 220 8.73 -6.03 -13.13
C ASN A 220 8.04 -6.43 -11.84
N VAL A 221 7.48 -5.44 -11.16
CA VAL A 221 6.89 -5.62 -9.83
C VAL A 221 5.41 -5.25 -9.88
N ASP A 222 4.57 -6.26 -9.70
CA ASP A 222 3.13 -6.10 -9.50
C ASP A 222 2.92 -5.99 -7.98
N ILE A 223 2.74 -4.77 -7.48
CA ILE A 223 2.66 -4.50 -6.03
C ILE A 223 1.24 -4.80 -5.53
N ASP A 224 0.24 -4.40 -6.29
CA ASP A 224 -1.19 -4.67 -6.15
C ASP A 224 -1.69 -4.74 -4.69
N PRO A 225 -1.44 -3.69 -3.88
CA PRO A 225 -1.63 -3.78 -2.45
C PRO A 225 -3.10 -3.79 -2.05
N MET A 226 -3.36 -4.49 -0.94
CA MET A 226 -4.52 -4.23 -0.10
C MET A 226 -4.19 -3.11 0.88
N VAL A 227 -5.02 -2.08 0.92
CA VAL A 227 -4.90 -0.93 1.83
C VAL A 227 -6.03 -0.96 2.83
N TYR A 228 -5.69 -1.10 4.11
CA TYR A 228 -6.65 -1.11 5.21
C TYR A 228 -6.55 0.21 5.98
N SER A 229 -7.69 0.83 6.26
CA SER A 229 -7.71 2.09 7.00
C SER A 229 -8.69 2.05 8.16
N LEU A 230 -8.27 2.68 9.27
CA LEU A 230 -9.10 2.99 10.44
C LEU A 230 -8.92 4.47 10.74
N MET A 231 -9.99 5.26 10.56
CA MET A 231 -9.91 6.71 10.61
C MET A 231 -11.03 7.32 11.42
N LEU A 232 -10.74 8.45 12.07
CA LEU A 232 -11.74 9.33 12.64
C LEU A 232 -12.08 10.41 11.60
N GLY A 233 -13.37 10.60 11.32
CA GLY A 233 -13.90 11.60 10.40
C GLY A 233 -14.54 12.76 11.14
N TYR A 234 -14.36 13.97 10.59
CA TYR A 234 -15.06 15.17 11.02
C TYR A 234 -15.76 15.82 9.83
N LYS A 235 -17.06 16.06 10.00
CA LYS A 235 -17.93 16.70 9.00
C LYS A 235 -18.06 18.20 9.30
N PHE A 236 -17.82 19.01 8.29
CA PHE A 236 -17.94 20.48 8.34
C PHE A 236 -19.29 20.95 7.82
#